data_1ae10fc5993e0826cc4f27ba431a9e1a
#
_entry.id   1ae10fc5993e0826cc4f27ba431a9e1a
#
_cell.length_a   1.000
_cell.length_b   1.000
_cell.length_c   1.000
_cell.angle_alpha   90.00
_cell.angle_beta   90.00
_cell.angle_gamma   90.00
#
_symmetry.space_group_name_H-M   'P 1'
#
loop_
_entity.id
_entity.type
_entity.pdbx_description
1 polymer ?
#
loop_
_entity_poly.entity_id
_entity_poly.type
_entity_poly.pdbx_seq_one_letter_code
_entity_poly.pdbx_strand_id
1 'polypeptide(L)'
;MNEEQIPRRLQVDFRRSASFRVVHADGVWGGVTPYGKVYMTFFSETPPLPEAMAYSLSADGTVQEEVRADRRGSTNPSREVEVGVVMDLNIARSFLKWLAEKIDWIEKAQREMAGKESSDAGSAT
;
A
#
# COMPACT_ATOMS: atom_id res chain seq x y z
N MET A 1 24.45 46.18 6.88
CA MET A 1 24.05 44.89 6.33
C MET A 1 22.54 44.80 6.39
N ASN A 2 21.93 44.58 5.24
CA ASN A 2 20.48 44.53 5.13
C ASN A 2 19.97 43.17 5.65
N GLU A 3 18.89 43.17 6.43
CA GLU A 3 18.32 41.93 6.98
C GLU A 3 17.95 40.91 5.89
N GLU A 4 17.59 41.37 4.69
CA GLU A 4 17.29 40.55 3.53
C GLU A 4 18.47 39.72 3.03
N GLN A 5 19.71 40.11 3.38
CA GLN A 5 20.94 39.43 2.98
C GLN A 5 21.37 38.33 3.96
N ILE A 6 20.73 38.23 5.13
CA ILE A 6 21.01 37.19 6.11
C ILE A 6 20.22 35.95 5.75
N PRO A 7 20.87 34.83 5.41
CA PRO A 7 20.15 33.59 5.13
C PRO A 7 19.38 33.14 6.37
N ARG A 8 18.06 33.00 6.21
CA ARG A 8 17.20 32.47 7.25
C ARG A 8 17.15 30.96 7.11
N ARG A 9 17.28 30.27 8.22
CA ARG A 9 17.21 28.82 8.27
C ARG A 9 16.12 28.42 9.24
N LEU A 10 15.34 27.44 8.83
CA LEU A 10 14.36 26.80 9.68
C LEU A 10 14.79 25.34 9.84
N GLN A 11 15.05 24.93 11.07
CA GLN A 11 15.29 23.53 11.37
C GLN A 11 13.97 22.87 11.76
N VAL A 12 13.67 21.76 11.12
CA VAL A 12 12.46 20.98 11.38
C VAL A 12 12.87 19.58 11.78
N ASP A 13 12.38 19.14 12.93
CA ASP A 13 12.61 17.79 13.42
C ASP A 13 11.40 16.90 13.14
N PHE A 14 11.66 15.69 12.66
CA PHE A 14 10.62 14.71 12.40
C PHE A 14 10.51 13.75 13.57
N ARG A 15 9.30 13.49 13.99
CA ARG A 15 9.01 12.52 15.06
C ARG A 15 7.90 11.58 14.59
N ARG A 16 8.00 10.34 15.01
CA ARG A 16 6.92 9.38 14.79
C ARG A 16 5.87 9.58 15.87
N SER A 17 4.60 9.74 15.47
CA SER A 17 3.51 9.77 16.45
C SER A 17 3.33 8.37 17.05
N ALA A 18 2.63 8.31 18.21
CA ALA A 18 2.30 7.03 18.84
C ALA A 18 1.42 6.14 17.94
N SER A 19 0.69 6.75 17.00
CA SER A 19 -0.19 6.05 16.06
C SER A 19 0.48 5.74 14.73
N PHE A 20 1.77 6.05 14.60
CA PHE A 20 2.50 5.79 13.36
C PHE A 20 2.56 4.29 13.08
N ARG A 21 2.26 3.93 11.84
CA ARG A 21 2.41 2.55 11.37
C ARG A 21 2.66 2.54 9.87
N VAL A 22 3.30 1.50 9.41
CA VAL A 22 3.52 1.25 7.99
C VAL A 22 2.59 0.13 7.55
N VAL A 23 1.84 0.38 6.50
CA VAL A 23 0.91 -0.61 5.95
C VAL A 23 1.23 -0.84 4.48
N HIS A 24 0.95 -2.03 4.00
CA HIS A 24 0.98 -2.31 2.57
C HIS A 24 -0.42 -2.02 2.02
N ALA A 25 -0.52 -1.07 1.10
CA ALA A 25 -1.80 -0.71 0.51
C ALA A 25 -2.02 -1.48 -0.79
N ASP A 26 -3.15 -2.17 -0.87
CA ASP A 26 -3.60 -2.84 -2.09
C ASP A 26 -4.47 -1.93 -2.94
N GLY A 27 -4.98 -0.85 -2.36
CA GLY A 27 -5.77 0.13 -3.10
C GLY A 27 -6.10 1.35 -2.27
N VAL A 28 -6.78 2.28 -2.93
CA VAL A 28 -7.19 3.57 -2.36
C VAL A 28 -8.66 3.77 -2.63
N TRP A 29 -9.37 4.25 -1.64
CA TRP A 29 -10.77 4.64 -1.79
C TRP A 29 -11.01 5.96 -1.08
N GLY A 30 -11.78 6.84 -1.70
CA GLY A 30 -12.10 8.12 -1.09
C GLY A 30 -12.81 9.05 -2.06
N GLY A 31 -12.64 10.34 -1.86
CA GLY A 31 -13.29 11.35 -2.67
C GLY A 31 -13.00 12.76 -2.20
N VAL A 32 -13.90 13.67 -2.51
CA VAL A 32 -13.80 15.06 -2.12
C VAL A 32 -14.80 15.34 -1.00
N THR A 33 -14.33 15.99 0.06
CA THR A 33 -15.20 16.37 1.17
C THR A 33 -16.07 17.58 0.79
N PRO A 34 -17.18 17.84 1.53
CA PRO A 34 -18.00 19.02 1.28
C PRO A 34 -17.24 20.35 1.41
N TYR A 35 -16.08 20.35 2.06
CA TYR A 35 -15.25 21.54 2.25
C TYR A 35 -14.12 21.65 1.23
N GLY A 36 -14.17 20.86 0.16
CA GLY A 36 -13.19 20.91 -0.92
C GLY A 36 -11.82 20.31 -0.57
N LYS A 37 -11.79 19.36 0.34
CA LYS A 37 -10.56 18.63 0.69
C LYS A 37 -10.56 17.24 0.05
N VAL A 38 -9.38 16.72 -0.18
CA VAL A 38 -9.22 15.33 -0.66
C VAL A 38 -9.21 14.42 0.56
N TYR A 39 -10.10 13.44 0.54
CA TYR A 39 -10.15 12.37 1.53
C TYR A 39 -9.79 11.06 0.84
N MET A 40 -8.78 10.38 1.34
CA MET A 40 -8.34 9.10 0.79
C MET A 40 -8.08 8.11 1.90
N THR A 41 -8.52 6.88 1.69
CA THR A 41 -8.24 5.78 2.57
C THR A 41 -7.44 4.72 1.82
N PHE A 42 -6.54 4.08 2.53
CA PHE A 42 -5.73 2.99 2.01
C PHE A 42 -6.23 1.70 2.64
N PHE A 43 -6.43 0.69 1.81
CA PHE A 43 -6.93 -0.59 2.29
C PHE A 43 -6.02 -1.74 1.86
N SER A 44 -6.02 -2.79 2.66
CA SER A 44 -5.46 -4.08 2.31
C SER A 44 -6.60 -5.01 1.90
N GLU A 45 -6.35 -5.89 0.95
CA GLU A 45 -7.34 -6.85 0.48
C GLU A 45 -6.90 -8.24 0.88
N THR A 46 -7.78 -8.96 1.56
CA THR A 46 -7.52 -10.31 2.01
C THR A 46 -8.54 -11.26 1.43
N PRO A 47 -8.12 -12.51 1.12
CA PRO A 47 -9.08 -13.53 0.72
C PRO A 47 -10.05 -13.80 1.85
N PRO A 48 -11.25 -14.34 1.53
CA PRO A 48 -12.24 -14.64 2.56
C PRO A 48 -11.72 -15.70 3.53
N LEU A 49 -11.92 -15.44 4.83
CA LEU A 49 -11.63 -16.43 5.87
C LEU A 49 -12.90 -17.23 6.13
N PRO A 50 -12.85 -18.56 6.11
CA PRO A 50 -14.01 -19.36 6.47
C PRO A 50 -14.33 -19.19 7.95
N GLU A 51 -15.62 -19.13 8.28
CA GLU A 51 -16.06 -19.12 9.68
C GLU A 51 -15.93 -20.50 10.31
N ALA A 52 -16.11 -21.53 9.50
CA ALA A 52 -15.99 -22.92 9.92
C ALA A 52 -15.58 -23.80 8.75
N MET A 53 -14.78 -24.77 9.04
CA MET A 53 -14.38 -25.81 8.09
C MET A 53 -14.54 -27.17 8.76
N ALA A 54 -14.90 -28.17 7.98
CA ALA A 54 -15.04 -29.55 8.46
C ALA A 54 -14.02 -30.43 7.74
N TYR A 55 -13.45 -31.37 8.45
CA TYR A 55 -12.48 -32.31 7.91
C TYR A 55 -12.93 -33.75 8.16
N SER A 56 -12.67 -34.63 7.23
CA SER A 56 -12.85 -36.04 7.44
C SER A 56 -11.77 -36.59 8.37
N LEU A 57 -12.14 -37.60 9.16
CA LEU A 57 -11.20 -38.28 10.04
C LEU A 57 -11.04 -39.73 9.58
N SER A 58 -9.81 -40.22 9.65
CA SER A 58 -9.56 -41.66 9.48
C SER A 58 -10.00 -42.43 10.72
N ALA A 59 -9.99 -43.78 10.64
CA ALA A 59 -10.39 -44.64 11.74
C ALA A 59 -9.55 -44.46 13.01
N ASP A 60 -8.31 -44.00 12.87
CA ASP A 60 -7.39 -43.74 13.98
C ASP A 60 -7.49 -42.30 14.52
N GLY A 61 -8.40 -41.47 13.97
CA GLY A 61 -8.60 -40.09 14.40
C GLY A 61 -7.70 -39.08 13.70
N THR A 62 -6.94 -39.48 12.69
CA THR A 62 -6.10 -38.59 11.92
C THR A 62 -6.96 -37.68 11.02
N VAL A 63 -6.69 -36.37 11.06
CA VAL A 63 -7.38 -35.42 10.19
C VAL A 63 -6.91 -35.61 8.74
N GLN A 64 -7.88 -35.72 7.84
CA GLN A 64 -7.61 -35.93 6.42
C GLN A 64 -8.05 -34.72 5.58
N GLU A 65 -8.89 -34.97 4.57
CA GLU A 65 -9.27 -33.92 3.63
C GLU A 65 -10.40 -33.05 4.17
N GLU A 66 -10.46 -31.81 3.70
CA GLU A 66 -11.55 -30.91 4.00
C GLU A 66 -12.83 -31.37 3.30
N VAL A 67 -13.95 -31.34 4.03
CA VAL A 67 -15.26 -31.54 3.46
C VAL A 67 -15.80 -30.18 3.02
N ARG A 68 -15.52 -29.80 1.78
CA ARG A 68 -15.84 -28.46 1.26
C ARG A 68 -17.32 -28.10 1.32
N ALA A 69 -18.21 -29.08 1.20
CA ALA A 69 -19.64 -28.86 1.28
C ALA A 69 -20.08 -28.29 2.64
N ASP A 70 -19.29 -28.52 3.68
CA ASP A 70 -19.60 -28.08 5.04
C ASP A 70 -18.88 -26.76 5.40
N ARG A 71 -18.16 -26.17 4.46
CA ARG A 71 -17.51 -24.89 4.70
C ARG A 71 -18.56 -23.79 4.82
N ARG A 72 -18.42 -22.97 5.87
CA ARG A 72 -19.31 -21.84 6.14
C ARG A 72 -18.52 -20.53 6.09
N GLY A 73 -19.25 -19.45 5.77
CA GLY A 73 -18.71 -18.09 5.73
C GLY A 73 -18.87 -17.45 4.37
N SER A 74 -18.48 -16.17 4.30
CA SER A 74 -18.53 -15.42 3.06
C SER A 74 -17.47 -15.91 2.07
N THR A 75 -17.80 -15.88 0.79
CA THR A 75 -16.84 -16.13 -0.30
C THR A 75 -16.28 -14.85 -0.88
N ASN A 76 -16.69 -13.68 -0.36
CA ASN A 76 -16.24 -12.38 -0.84
C ASN A 76 -14.90 -11.99 -0.22
N PRO A 77 -13.99 -11.42 -0.99
CA PRO A 77 -12.77 -10.86 -0.42
C PRO A 77 -13.11 -9.67 0.50
N SER A 78 -12.27 -9.44 1.49
CA SER A 78 -12.42 -8.35 2.45
C SER A 78 -11.41 -7.25 2.16
N ARG A 79 -11.89 -6.00 2.16
CA ARG A 79 -11.03 -4.81 2.07
C ARG A 79 -11.01 -4.14 3.42
N GLU A 80 -9.88 -4.22 4.09
CA GLU A 80 -9.70 -3.60 5.39
C GLU A 80 -9.08 -2.23 5.22
N VAL A 81 -9.81 -1.21 5.67
CA VAL A 81 -9.35 0.18 5.61
C VAL A 81 -8.37 0.40 6.75
N GLU A 82 -7.12 0.64 6.39
CA GLU A 82 -6.01 0.68 7.34
C GLU A 82 -5.70 2.08 7.86
N VAL A 83 -5.74 3.07 6.96
CA VAL A 83 -5.40 4.44 7.30
C VAL A 83 -6.15 5.40 6.38
N GLY A 84 -6.56 6.53 6.94
CA GLY A 84 -7.19 7.60 6.18
C GLY A 84 -6.37 8.88 6.27
N VAL A 85 -6.39 9.64 5.18
CA VAL A 85 -5.68 10.92 5.09
C VAL A 85 -6.62 11.94 4.47
N VAL A 86 -6.65 13.13 5.07
CA VAL A 86 -7.34 14.29 4.51
C VAL A 86 -6.29 15.35 4.20
N MET A 87 -6.35 15.92 3.02
CA MET A 87 -5.40 16.94 2.63
C MET A 87 -6.08 18.08 1.88
N ASP A 88 -5.56 19.29 2.09
CA ASP A 88 -5.97 20.45 1.34
C ASP A 88 -5.50 20.36 -0.10
N LEU A 89 -6.08 21.18 -0.97
CA LEU A 89 -5.76 21.17 -2.39
C LEU A 89 -4.26 21.38 -2.66
N ASN A 90 -3.62 22.30 -1.95
CA ASN A 90 -2.20 22.57 -2.14
C ASN A 90 -1.33 21.38 -1.74
N ILE A 91 -1.68 20.72 -0.64
CA ILE A 91 -0.99 19.51 -0.19
C ILE A 91 -1.22 18.38 -1.19
N ALA A 92 -2.44 18.24 -1.71
CA ALA A 92 -2.77 17.22 -2.70
C ALA A 92 -1.93 17.41 -3.98
N ARG A 93 -1.75 18.65 -4.43
CA ARG A 93 -0.89 18.96 -5.58
C ARG A 93 0.57 18.61 -5.33
N SER A 94 1.07 18.95 -4.16
CA SER A 94 2.46 18.62 -3.77
C SER A 94 2.65 17.12 -3.66
N PHE A 95 1.67 16.43 -3.12
CA PHE A 95 1.68 14.97 -3.02
C PHE A 95 1.68 14.32 -4.41
N LEU A 96 0.83 14.80 -5.31
CA LEU A 96 0.77 14.29 -6.68
C LEU A 96 2.13 14.42 -7.39
N LYS A 97 2.76 15.57 -7.27
CA LYS A 97 4.08 15.83 -7.86
C LYS A 97 5.14 14.90 -7.26
N TRP A 98 5.17 14.80 -5.95
CA TRP A 98 6.11 13.94 -5.23
C TRP A 98 5.94 12.48 -5.66
N LEU A 99 4.72 12.01 -5.70
CA LEU A 99 4.42 10.63 -6.08
C LEU A 99 4.82 10.34 -7.53
N ALA A 100 4.54 11.26 -8.44
CA ALA A 100 4.93 11.14 -9.84
C ALA A 100 6.45 11.01 -10.00
N GLU A 101 7.21 11.77 -9.22
CA GLU A 101 8.68 11.68 -9.22
C GLU A 101 9.16 10.30 -8.74
N LYS A 102 8.52 9.73 -7.72
CA LYS A 102 8.87 8.41 -7.21
C LYS A 102 8.54 7.31 -8.21
N ILE A 103 7.39 7.40 -8.85
CA ILE A 103 6.98 6.46 -9.91
C ILE A 103 7.99 6.50 -11.05
N ASP A 104 8.36 7.69 -11.49
CA ASP A 104 9.34 7.87 -12.56
C ASP A 104 10.71 7.26 -12.20
N TRP A 105 11.14 7.48 -10.97
CA TRP A 105 12.39 6.89 -10.48
C TRP A 105 12.37 5.36 -10.51
N ILE A 106 11.26 4.75 -10.05
CA ILE A 106 11.10 3.30 -10.04
C ILE A 106 11.09 2.75 -11.47
N GLU A 107 10.32 3.36 -12.36
CA GLU A 107 10.22 2.92 -13.74
C GLU A 107 11.57 3.00 -14.47
N LYS A 108 12.33 4.06 -14.20
CA LYS A 108 13.68 4.22 -14.73
C LYS A 108 14.61 3.11 -14.26
N ALA A 109 14.60 2.82 -12.96
CA ALA A 109 15.42 1.76 -12.38
C ALA A 109 15.05 0.39 -12.97
N GLN A 110 13.76 0.14 -13.16
CA GLN A 110 13.29 -1.12 -13.76
C GLN A 110 13.73 -1.24 -15.21
N ARG A 111 13.69 -0.16 -15.98
CA ARG A 111 14.16 -0.17 -17.37
C ARG A 111 15.65 -0.41 -17.46
N GLU A 112 16.43 0.18 -16.57
CA GLU A 112 17.88 -0.03 -16.52
C GLU A 112 18.20 -1.48 -16.17
N MET A 113 17.49 -2.08 -15.21
CA MET A 113 17.65 -3.49 -14.87
C MET A 113 17.26 -4.41 -16.02
N ALA A 114 16.14 -4.15 -16.68
CA ALA A 114 15.70 -4.92 -17.83
C ALA A 114 16.70 -4.83 -18.99
N GLY A 115 17.24 -3.64 -19.25
CA GLY A 115 18.27 -3.45 -20.26
C GLY A 115 19.55 -4.19 -19.92
N LYS A 116 19.95 -4.21 -18.66
CA LYS A 116 21.13 -4.92 -18.17
C LYS A 116 20.95 -6.44 -18.29
N GLU A 117 19.81 -6.97 -17.88
CA GLU A 117 19.51 -8.39 -18.02
C GLU A 117 19.49 -8.83 -19.48
N SER A 118 18.91 -8.03 -20.36
CA SER A 118 18.90 -8.28 -21.80
C SER A 118 20.31 -8.28 -22.38
N SER A 119 21.16 -7.34 -21.94
CA SER A 119 22.56 -7.27 -22.37
C SER A 119 23.36 -8.49 -21.89
N ASP A 120 23.19 -8.91 -20.64
CA ASP A 120 23.85 -10.09 -20.09
C ASP A 120 23.39 -11.36 -20.79
N ALA A 121 22.10 -11.49 -21.09
CA ALA A 121 21.57 -12.62 -21.85
C ALA A 121 22.13 -12.65 -23.28
N GLY A 122 22.31 -11.49 -23.91
CA GLY A 122 22.93 -11.37 -25.23
C GLY A 122 24.41 -11.74 -25.22
N SER A 123 25.14 -11.46 -24.16
CA SER A 123 26.56 -11.78 -24.06
C SER A 123 26.84 -13.22 -23.70
N ALA A 124 25.84 -13.98 -23.24
CA ALA A 124 25.98 -15.41 -22.90
C ALA A 124 25.91 -16.33 -24.13
N THR A 125 25.61 -15.80 -25.28
CA THR A 125 25.63 -16.54 -26.56
C THR A 125 26.93 -16.29 -27.29
#